data_236c9da6eeab9fc06525569431b15a04
#
_entry.id   236c9da6eeab9fc06525569431b15a04
#
_cell.length_a   1.000
_cell.length_b   1.000
_cell.length_c   1.000
_cell.angle_alpha   90.00
_cell.angle_beta   90.00
_cell.angle_gamma   90.00
#
_symmetry.space_group_name_H-M   'P 1'
#
loop_
_entity.id
_entity.type
_entity.pdbx_description
1 polymer ?
#
loop_
_entity_poly.entity_id
_entity_poly.type
_entity_poly.pdbx_seq_one_letter_code
_entity_poly.pdbx_strand_id
1 'polypeptide(L)'
;CDPGFYGKNCTELCSTFCKDQECYPETGLCTFCSPGYTGDNCTEDCEEGTWGDNCSSTCSTNCISNYKCDKTTGECQGGCQIGFQIPSCEEQCIEGFYGANCSQRCSVFCEEKSCNYKDGTCTICIDGYTGSHCLE
;
A
#
# COMPACT_ATOMS: atom_id res chain seq x y z
N CYS A 1 0.08 -37.39 2.20
CA CYS A 1 -0.10 -36.79 0.85
C CYS A 1 1.10 -35.95 0.47
N ASP A 2 1.42 -35.90 -0.80
CA ASP A 2 2.43 -34.97 -1.31
C ASP A 2 1.93 -33.54 -1.18
N PRO A 3 2.82 -32.55 -1.04
CA PRO A 3 2.40 -31.17 -1.00
C PRO A 3 1.54 -30.82 -2.21
N GLY A 4 0.43 -30.11 -1.97
CA GLY A 4 -0.48 -29.72 -3.04
C GLY A 4 -1.63 -30.68 -3.29
N PHE A 5 -1.69 -31.79 -2.56
CA PHE A 5 -2.77 -32.77 -2.72
C PHE A 5 -3.48 -33.03 -1.41
N TYR A 6 -4.74 -33.44 -1.51
CA TYR A 6 -5.52 -33.78 -0.33
C TYR A 6 -6.54 -34.88 -0.66
N GLY A 7 -7.24 -35.34 0.36
CA GLY A 7 -8.26 -36.36 0.23
C GLY A 7 -7.74 -37.75 0.59
N LYS A 8 -8.67 -38.67 0.64
CA LYS A 8 -8.39 -40.04 1.10
C LYS A 8 -7.26 -40.73 0.33
N ASN A 9 -7.22 -40.52 -0.98
CA ASN A 9 -6.20 -41.12 -1.83
C ASN A 9 -5.22 -40.09 -2.37
N CYS A 10 -5.22 -38.88 -1.81
CA CYS A 10 -4.34 -37.79 -2.22
C CYS A 10 -4.42 -37.53 -3.74
N THR A 11 -5.63 -37.62 -4.27
CA THR A 11 -5.86 -37.42 -5.70
C THR A 11 -6.43 -36.04 -6.02
N GLU A 12 -6.84 -35.29 -5.02
CA GLU A 12 -7.41 -33.96 -5.24
C GLU A 12 -6.37 -32.90 -5.03
N LEU A 13 -6.45 -31.83 -5.84
CA LEU A 13 -5.49 -30.73 -5.77
C LEU A 13 -5.99 -29.65 -4.84
N CYS A 14 -5.07 -29.13 -4.02
CA CYS A 14 -5.35 -27.95 -3.21
C CYS A 14 -5.70 -26.78 -4.12
N SER A 15 -6.54 -25.86 -3.63
CA SER A 15 -6.89 -24.65 -4.37
C SER A 15 -5.63 -23.88 -4.79
N THR A 16 -5.64 -23.34 -6.00
CA THR A 16 -4.53 -22.50 -6.49
C THR A 16 -4.45 -21.20 -5.71
N PHE A 17 -5.50 -20.83 -5.00
CA PHE A 17 -5.53 -19.64 -4.16
C PHE A 17 -4.95 -19.86 -2.76
N CYS A 18 -4.64 -21.12 -2.41
CA CYS A 18 -3.89 -21.39 -1.20
C CYS A 18 -2.46 -20.89 -1.38
N LYS A 19 -1.90 -20.29 -0.35
CA LYS A 19 -0.51 -19.84 -0.41
C LYS A 19 0.39 -21.06 -0.62
N ASP A 20 1.26 -20.99 -1.63
CA ASP A 20 2.14 -22.09 -2.04
C ASP A 20 1.38 -23.38 -2.39
N GLN A 21 0.08 -23.25 -2.67
CA GLN A 21 -0.81 -24.36 -2.96
C GLN A 21 -0.80 -25.42 -1.86
N GLU A 22 -0.68 -24.96 -0.61
CA GLU A 22 -0.67 -25.84 0.56
C GLU A 22 -2.04 -25.90 1.22
N CYS A 23 -2.49 -27.08 1.54
CA CYS A 23 -3.76 -27.28 2.24
C CYS A 23 -3.65 -28.47 3.19
N TYR A 24 -4.61 -28.59 4.09
CA TYR A 24 -4.65 -29.71 5.00
C TYR A 24 -5.01 -30.99 4.22
N PRO A 25 -4.22 -32.05 4.37
CA PRO A 25 -4.43 -33.26 3.56
C PRO A 25 -5.76 -33.97 3.83
N GLU A 26 -6.37 -33.74 4.96
CA GLU A 26 -7.64 -34.36 5.30
C GLU A 26 -8.85 -33.64 4.73
N THR A 27 -8.82 -32.31 4.70
CA THR A 27 -9.97 -31.51 4.35
C THR A 27 -9.84 -30.71 3.07
N GLY A 28 -8.61 -30.42 2.65
CA GLY A 28 -8.36 -29.55 1.51
C GLY A 28 -8.47 -28.07 1.81
N LEU A 29 -8.70 -27.72 3.08
CA LEU A 29 -8.75 -26.31 3.48
C LEU A 29 -7.35 -25.73 3.41
N CYS A 30 -7.24 -24.50 2.89
CA CYS A 30 -5.95 -23.83 2.79
C CYS A 30 -5.36 -23.56 4.16
N THR A 31 -4.06 -23.79 4.31
CA THR A 31 -3.37 -23.43 5.56
C THR A 31 -3.24 -21.91 5.64
N PHE A 32 -2.95 -21.26 4.51
CA PHE A 32 -2.91 -19.81 4.37
C PHE A 32 -3.41 -19.43 3.00
N CYS A 33 -3.95 -18.23 2.87
CA CYS A 33 -4.38 -17.74 1.57
C CYS A 33 -3.28 -16.93 0.90
N SER A 34 -3.30 -16.93 -0.43
CA SER A 34 -2.46 -16.02 -1.20
C SER A 34 -2.87 -14.58 -0.92
N PRO A 35 -1.96 -13.60 -1.09
CA PRO A 35 -2.32 -12.21 -0.87
C PRO A 35 -3.59 -11.82 -1.63
N GLY A 36 -4.49 -11.11 -0.97
CA GLY A 36 -5.73 -10.64 -1.59
C GLY A 36 -6.93 -11.55 -1.42
N TYR A 37 -6.75 -12.72 -0.81
CA TYR A 37 -7.84 -13.69 -0.70
C TYR A 37 -8.07 -14.13 0.74
N THR A 38 -9.28 -14.57 1.02
CA THR A 38 -9.68 -15.02 2.35
C THR A 38 -10.70 -16.17 2.22
N GLY A 39 -11.07 -16.74 3.36
CA GLY A 39 -12.00 -17.86 3.41
C GLY A 39 -11.27 -19.19 3.50
N ASP A 40 -12.02 -20.28 3.75
CA ASP A 40 -11.45 -21.61 3.95
C ASP A 40 -10.68 -22.11 2.73
N ASN A 41 -11.18 -21.85 1.55
CA ASN A 41 -10.54 -22.24 0.30
C ASN A 41 -9.94 -21.05 -0.43
N CYS A 42 -9.88 -19.92 0.24
CA CYS A 42 -9.30 -18.69 -0.32
C CYS A 42 -9.95 -18.27 -1.64
N THR A 43 -11.26 -18.51 -1.76
CA THR A 43 -12.00 -18.14 -2.97
C THR A 43 -12.67 -16.78 -2.85
N GLU A 44 -12.62 -16.18 -1.67
CA GLU A 44 -13.20 -14.87 -1.45
C GLU A 44 -12.13 -13.79 -1.48
N ASP A 45 -12.49 -12.63 -2.05
CA ASP A 45 -11.58 -11.48 -2.05
C ASP A 45 -11.54 -10.86 -0.66
N CYS A 46 -10.43 -10.19 -0.34
CA CYS A 46 -10.35 -9.40 0.88
C CYS A 46 -11.46 -8.35 0.88
N GLU A 47 -12.00 -8.08 2.05
CA GLU A 47 -12.96 -6.99 2.21
C GLU A 47 -12.30 -5.66 1.85
N GLU A 48 -13.10 -4.74 1.34
CA GLU A 48 -12.63 -3.41 1.01
C GLU A 48 -11.96 -2.78 2.23
N GLY A 49 -10.77 -2.26 2.03
CA GLY A 49 -9.99 -1.69 3.13
C GLY A 49 -8.95 -2.63 3.73
N THR A 50 -8.93 -3.90 3.29
CA THR A 50 -7.92 -4.85 3.78
C THR A 50 -7.14 -5.46 2.61
N TRP A 51 -5.96 -5.95 2.90
CA TRP A 51 -5.09 -6.52 1.87
C TRP A 51 -4.06 -7.48 2.46
N GLY A 52 -3.36 -8.14 1.58
CA GLY A 52 -2.25 -9.01 1.95
C GLY A 52 -2.65 -10.44 2.31
N ASP A 53 -1.73 -11.17 2.91
CA ASP A 53 -1.96 -12.55 3.32
C ASP A 53 -3.07 -12.62 4.35
N ASN A 54 -4.09 -13.41 4.07
CA ASN A 54 -5.26 -13.57 4.95
C ASN A 54 -5.95 -12.24 5.27
N CYS A 55 -5.75 -11.23 4.42
CA CYS A 55 -6.35 -9.89 4.61
C CYS A 55 -6.03 -9.30 5.99
N SER A 56 -4.82 -9.57 6.47
CA SER A 56 -4.39 -9.16 7.81
C SER A 56 -3.93 -7.71 7.91
N SER A 57 -3.71 -7.07 6.76
CA SER A 57 -3.27 -5.67 6.72
C SER A 57 -4.43 -4.77 6.34
N THR A 58 -4.38 -3.50 6.76
CA THR A 58 -5.40 -2.52 6.40
C THR A 58 -4.81 -1.48 5.46
N CYS A 59 -5.64 -0.97 4.55
CA CYS A 59 -5.21 0.09 3.63
C CYS A 59 -4.86 1.35 4.40
N SER A 60 -3.90 2.12 3.88
CA SER A 60 -3.52 3.38 4.49
C SER A 60 -4.70 4.35 4.52
N THR A 61 -4.84 5.08 5.63
CA THR A 61 -5.84 6.12 5.75
C THR A 61 -5.54 7.31 4.84
N ASN A 62 -4.34 7.35 4.27
CA ASN A 62 -3.89 8.44 3.40
C ASN A 62 -4.11 8.15 1.90
N CYS A 63 -4.81 7.09 1.57
CA CYS A 63 -5.23 6.84 0.18
C CYS A 63 -6.30 7.86 -0.21
N ILE A 64 -6.26 8.34 -1.45
CA ILE A 64 -7.24 9.30 -1.96
C ILE A 64 -8.65 8.72 -1.94
N SER A 65 -8.80 7.44 -2.30
CA SER A 65 -10.09 6.80 -2.50
C SER A 65 -10.63 6.13 -1.25
N ASN A 66 -10.70 6.84 -0.14
CA ASN A 66 -11.37 6.36 1.08
C ASN A 66 -10.95 4.95 1.52
N TYR A 67 -9.66 4.78 1.73
CA TYR A 67 -9.10 3.51 2.22
C TYR A 67 -9.12 2.36 1.22
N LYS A 68 -9.32 2.65 -0.08
CA LYS A 68 -9.24 1.61 -1.10
C LYS A 68 -7.81 1.39 -1.53
N CYS A 69 -7.38 0.15 -1.50
CA CYS A 69 -6.06 -0.21 -1.97
C CYS A 69 -6.12 -1.56 -2.67
N ASP A 70 -5.05 -1.90 -3.37
CA ASP A 70 -4.95 -3.19 -4.03
C ASP A 70 -4.95 -4.30 -2.99
N LYS A 71 -5.80 -5.29 -3.18
CA LYS A 71 -5.96 -6.37 -2.20
C LYS A 71 -4.71 -7.24 -2.04
N THR A 72 -3.80 -7.21 -3.00
CA THR A 72 -2.57 -8.01 -2.94
C THR A 72 -1.38 -7.23 -2.42
N THR A 73 -1.21 -5.99 -2.85
CA THR A 73 -0.01 -5.19 -2.56
C THR A 73 -0.21 -4.07 -1.55
N GLY A 74 -1.45 -3.65 -1.35
CA GLY A 74 -1.74 -2.52 -0.48
C GLY A 74 -1.51 -1.16 -1.11
N GLU A 75 -1.19 -1.11 -2.41
CA GLU A 75 -1.04 0.17 -3.10
C GLU A 75 -2.36 0.91 -3.13
N CYS A 76 -2.34 2.19 -2.79
CA CYS A 76 -3.54 3.01 -2.81
C CYS A 76 -4.02 3.20 -4.25
N GLN A 77 -5.28 2.88 -4.49
CA GLN A 77 -5.88 3.11 -5.80
C GLN A 77 -6.15 4.60 -5.96
N GLY A 78 -5.72 5.15 -7.10
CA GLY A 78 -5.89 6.56 -7.37
C GLY A 78 -4.82 7.46 -6.76
N GLY A 79 -3.90 6.89 -6.01
CA GLY A 79 -2.79 7.63 -5.43
C GLY A 79 -3.00 8.04 -3.98
N CYS A 80 -2.12 8.89 -3.49
CA CYS A 80 -2.10 9.32 -2.10
C CYS A 80 -2.74 10.68 -1.90
N GLN A 81 -3.20 10.93 -0.70
CA GLN A 81 -3.57 12.28 -0.30
C GLN A 81 -2.33 13.16 -0.35
N ILE A 82 -2.56 14.47 -0.44
CA ILE A 82 -1.48 15.44 -0.52
C ILE A 82 -0.49 15.24 0.63
N GLY A 83 0.78 15.16 0.30
CA GLY A 83 1.85 15.07 1.29
C GLY A 83 2.38 13.66 1.54
N PHE A 84 1.83 12.65 0.88
CA PHE A 84 2.24 11.26 1.10
C PHE A 84 2.78 10.61 -0.17
N GLN A 85 3.67 9.66 0.02
CA GLN A 85 4.34 8.98 -1.08
C GLN A 85 3.60 7.73 -1.52
N ILE A 86 3.54 7.52 -2.83
CA ILE A 86 3.09 6.23 -3.38
C ILE A 86 4.15 5.17 -3.08
N PRO A 87 3.80 3.88 -3.06
CA PRO A 87 2.50 3.33 -3.45
C PRO A 87 1.50 3.18 -2.30
N SER A 88 1.96 3.01 -1.08
CA SER A 88 1.09 2.68 0.03
C SER A 88 0.59 3.88 0.84
N CYS A 89 1.16 5.06 0.56
CA CYS A 89 0.77 6.31 1.23
C CYS A 89 0.98 6.29 2.75
N GLU A 90 1.91 5.49 3.21
CA GLU A 90 2.21 5.40 4.64
C GLU A 90 3.27 6.39 5.07
N GLU A 91 4.09 6.86 4.14
CA GLU A 91 5.17 7.78 4.43
C GLU A 91 4.93 9.16 3.84
N GLN A 92 5.36 10.19 4.57
CA GLN A 92 5.32 11.56 4.07
C GLN A 92 6.32 11.72 2.93
N CYS A 93 6.12 12.77 2.12
CA CYS A 93 7.06 13.09 1.07
C CYS A 93 8.46 13.26 1.65
N ILE A 94 9.46 12.77 0.91
CA ILE A 94 10.85 12.97 1.33
C ILE A 94 11.18 14.46 1.27
N GLU A 95 12.20 14.85 2.03
CA GLU A 95 12.64 16.25 2.08
C GLU A 95 12.93 16.75 0.66
N GLY A 96 12.41 17.93 0.34
CA GLY A 96 12.59 18.52 -0.97
C GLY A 96 11.41 18.33 -1.93
N PHE A 97 10.40 17.55 -1.52
CA PHE A 97 9.22 17.29 -2.36
C PHE A 97 7.93 17.54 -1.57
N TYR A 98 6.87 17.83 -2.31
CA TYR A 98 5.57 18.10 -1.69
C TYR A 98 4.43 17.82 -2.65
N GLY A 99 3.22 17.90 -2.15
CA GLY A 99 2.01 17.84 -2.95
C GLY A 99 1.49 16.43 -3.18
N ALA A 100 0.57 16.29 -4.12
CA ALA A 100 -0.04 15.01 -4.45
C ALA A 100 1.02 14.08 -5.03
N ASN A 101 1.14 12.89 -4.44
CA ASN A 101 2.11 11.88 -4.84
C ASN A 101 3.57 12.39 -4.82
N CYS A 102 3.81 13.48 -4.08
CA CYS A 102 5.15 14.07 -3.95
C CYS A 102 5.76 14.44 -5.30
N SER A 103 4.93 14.89 -6.23
CA SER A 103 5.35 15.17 -7.60
C SER A 103 5.96 16.55 -7.79
N GLN A 104 5.88 17.42 -6.79
CA GLN A 104 6.40 18.77 -6.90
C GLN A 104 7.64 18.94 -6.02
N ARG A 105 8.54 19.81 -6.46
CA ARG A 105 9.76 20.09 -5.73
C ARG A 105 9.65 21.38 -4.96
N CYS A 106 10.24 21.39 -3.76
CA CYS A 106 10.34 22.62 -2.97
C CYS A 106 11.12 23.67 -3.76
N SER A 107 10.80 24.95 -3.53
CA SER A 107 11.53 26.04 -4.16
C SER A 107 13.02 25.94 -3.81
N VAL A 108 13.88 26.20 -4.79
CA VAL A 108 15.33 26.24 -4.56
C VAL A 108 15.72 27.40 -3.66
N PHE A 109 14.83 28.35 -3.46
CA PHE A 109 15.05 29.51 -2.60
C PHE A 109 14.61 29.27 -1.16
N CYS A 110 14.05 28.09 -0.84
CA CYS A 110 13.86 27.66 0.53
C CYS A 110 15.23 27.33 1.12
N GLU A 111 15.48 27.76 2.37
CA GLU A 111 16.70 27.36 3.05
C GLU A 111 16.77 25.85 3.16
N GLU A 112 17.90 25.28 2.79
CA GLU A 112 18.13 23.83 2.74
C GLU A 112 17.15 23.08 1.81
N LYS A 113 16.46 23.83 0.92
CA LYS A 113 15.47 23.26 -0.01
C LYS A 113 14.37 22.48 0.72
N SER A 114 14.07 22.90 1.93
CA SER A 114 13.09 22.25 2.78
C SER A 114 11.78 23.00 2.79
N CYS A 115 10.67 22.30 2.61
CA CYS A 115 9.35 22.92 2.60
C CYS A 115 8.32 21.96 3.22
N ASN A 116 7.12 22.51 3.44
CA ASN A 116 6.01 21.72 3.97
C ASN A 116 5.63 20.64 2.95
N TYR A 117 5.50 19.41 3.42
CA TYR A 117 5.23 18.28 2.54
C TYR A 117 3.84 18.32 1.88
N LYS A 118 2.94 19.15 2.39
CA LYS A 118 1.58 19.27 1.82
C LYS A 118 1.49 20.39 0.79
N ASP A 119 1.91 21.60 1.15
CA ASP A 119 1.68 22.78 0.32
C ASP A 119 2.93 23.42 -0.27
N GLY A 120 4.10 22.94 0.11
CA GLY A 120 5.35 23.47 -0.43
C GLY A 120 5.82 24.78 0.17
N THR A 121 5.16 25.22 1.23
CA THR A 121 5.55 26.46 1.92
C THR A 121 6.93 26.30 2.53
N CYS A 122 7.85 27.22 2.24
CA CYS A 122 9.19 27.19 2.81
C CYS A 122 9.14 27.53 4.29
N THR A 123 9.91 26.81 5.09
CA THR A 123 10.05 27.15 6.51
C THR A 123 10.78 28.47 6.66
N ILE A 124 11.90 28.59 5.95
CA ILE A 124 12.75 29.80 5.95
C ILE A 124 13.22 30.05 4.53
N CYS A 125 13.24 31.29 4.09
CA CYS A 125 13.79 31.65 2.79
C CYS A 125 15.28 31.95 2.90
N ILE A 126 16.03 31.69 1.82
CA ILE A 126 17.41 32.14 1.77
C ILE A 126 17.43 33.68 1.70
N ASP A 127 18.57 34.27 2.02
CA ASP A 127 18.73 35.73 2.04
C ASP A 127 18.32 36.34 0.71
N GLY A 128 17.50 37.41 0.78
CA GLY A 128 17.06 38.14 -0.40
C GLY A 128 15.71 37.70 -0.96
N TYR A 129 15.10 36.68 -0.37
CA TYR A 129 13.80 36.18 -0.84
C TYR A 129 12.76 36.18 0.26
N THR A 130 11.51 36.28 -0.14
CA THR A 130 10.39 36.33 0.80
C THR A 130 9.17 35.66 0.16
N GLY A 131 8.09 35.54 0.96
CA GLY A 131 6.87 34.88 0.51
C GLY A 131 6.81 33.42 0.91
N SER A 132 5.67 32.78 0.71
CA SER A 132 5.44 31.40 1.13
C SER A 132 6.38 30.42 0.44
N HIS A 133 6.69 30.65 -0.82
CA HIS A 133 7.58 29.80 -1.60
C HIS A 133 8.91 30.50 -1.93
N CYS A 134 9.16 31.62 -1.24
CA CYS A 134 10.42 32.36 -1.39
C CYS A 134 10.72 32.80 -2.82
N LEU A 135 9.69 33.16 -3.55
CA LEU A 135 9.81 33.56 -4.96
C LEU A 135 9.79 35.09 -5.14
N GLU A 136 9.72 35.85 -4.08
CA GLU A 136 9.65 37.31 -4.13
C GLU A 136 10.90 37.98 -3.61
#